data_2d1db1d6d86745c1bde9dd604e22ad5c
#
_entry.id   2d1db1d6d86745c1bde9dd604e22ad5c
#
_cell.length_a   1.000
_cell.length_b   1.000
_cell.length_c   1.000
_cell.angle_alpha   90.00
_cell.angle_beta   90.00
_cell.angle_gamma   90.00
#
_symmetry.space_group_name_H-M   'P 1'
#
loop_
_entity.id
_entity.type
_entity.pdbx_description
1 polymer ?
#
loop_
_entity_poly.entity_id
_entity_poly.type
_entity_poly.pdbx_seq_one_letter_code
_entity_poly.pdbx_strand_id
1 'polypeptide(L)'
;MINYDGKRFRNTERSADGTAPVATYHQAGDLVWAEAAGGDVRRCMLVGVCDPDGTIRMGYTMVLANGETAIGRCVSTPRTLDDGRILLHEEWERYQPRPGSGVSFIEETE
;
A
#
# COMPACT_ATOMS: atom_id res chain seq x y z
N MET A 1 -18.48 -6.44 0.50
CA MET A 1 -17.04 -6.28 0.76
C MET A 1 -16.32 -6.08 -0.56
N ILE A 2 -15.36 -5.16 -0.58
CA ILE A 2 -14.50 -4.97 -1.76
C ILE A 2 -13.60 -6.18 -1.90
N ASN A 3 -13.44 -6.66 -3.13
CA ASN A 3 -12.47 -7.71 -3.44
C ASN A 3 -11.23 -7.06 -4.06
N TYR A 4 -10.12 -7.09 -3.34
CA TYR A 4 -8.86 -6.53 -3.81
C TYR A 4 -8.01 -7.52 -4.62
N ASP A 5 -8.44 -8.78 -4.69
CA ASP A 5 -7.62 -9.83 -5.31
C ASP A 5 -7.30 -9.51 -6.78
N GLY A 6 -6.02 -9.51 -7.11
CA GLY A 6 -5.54 -9.22 -8.46
C GLY A 6 -5.46 -7.73 -8.80
N LYS A 7 -5.90 -6.84 -7.93
CA LYS A 7 -5.84 -5.41 -8.20
C LYS A 7 -4.43 -4.88 -7.97
N ARG A 8 -4.07 -3.86 -8.76
CA ARG A 8 -2.77 -3.20 -8.68
C ARG A 8 -2.99 -1.73 -8.37
N PHE A 9 -2.17 -1.21 -7.49
CA PHE A 9 -2.24 0.17 -7.04
C PHE A 9 -0.89 0.85 -7.21
N ARG A 10 -0.90 2.11 -7.60
CA ARG A 10 0.30 2.92 -7.74
C ARG A 10 0.22 4.09 -6.78
N ASN A 11 1.33 4.40 -6.12
CA ASN A 11 1.43 5.59 -5.28
C ASN A 11 1.23 6.84 -6.14
N THR A 12 0.43 7.80 -5.67
CA THR A 12 0.17 9.03 -6.40
C THR A 12 1.37 9.97 -6.39
N GLU A 13 2.25 9.85 -5.40
CA GLU A 13 3.51 10.59 -5.37
C GLU A 13 4.55 9.88 -6.24
N ARG A 14 5.36 10.67 -6.93
CA ARG A 14 6.40 10.16 -7.83
C ARG A 14 7.78 10.49 -7.28
N SER A 15 8.75 9.60 -7.55
CA SER A 15 10.16 9.88 -7.35
C SER A 15 10.65 10.92 -8.38
N ALA A 16 11.88 11.42 -8.18
CA ALA A 16 12.47 12.43 -9.07
C ALA A 16 12.52 11.97 -10.54
N ASP A 17 12.63 10.67 -10.79
CA ASP A 17 12.65 10.08 -12.13
C ASP A 17 11.25 9.80 -12.69
N GLY A 18 10.18 10.19 -11.99
CA GLY A 18 8.80 9.98 -12.42
C GLY A 18 8.22 8.62 -12.06
N THR A 19 8.98 7.74 -11.40
CA THR A 19 8.50 6.43 -11.00
C THR A 19 7.81 6.46 -9.64
N ALA A 20 7.05 5.42 -9.34
CA ALA A 20 6.39 5.25 -8.06
C ALA A 20 6.24 3.75 -7.76
N PRO A 21 6.15 3.37 -6.48
CA PRO A 21 5.87 1.98 -6.14
C PRO A 21 4.52 1.53 -6.70
N VAL A 22 4.49 0.29 -7.18
CA VAL A 22 3.27 -0.39 -7.61
C VAL A 22 3.09 -1.63 -6.76
N ALA A 23 1.91 -1.77 -6.16
CA ALA A 23 1.55 -2.89 -5.31
C ALA A 23 0.56 -3.80 -6.04
N THR A 24 0.77 -5.11 -5.93
CA THR A 24 -0.19 -6.11 -6.40
C THR A 24 -0.83 -6.74 -5.16
N TYR A 25 -2.15 -6.69 -5.10
CA TYR A 25 -2.92 -7.17 -3.96
C TYR A 25 -3.50 -8.55 -4.20
N HIS A 26 -3.60 -9.31 -3.12
CA HIS A 26 -4.20 -10.65 -3.08
C HIS A 26 -5.15 -10.72 -1.91
N GLN A 27 -6.22 -11.48 -2.04
CA GLN A 27 -7.21 -11.60 -0.97
C GLN A 27 -7.81 -13.01 -0.95
N ALA A 28 -7.93 -13.56 0.26
CA ALA A 28 -8.60 -14.82 0.52
C ALA A 28 -9.46 -14.64 1.77
N GLY A 29 -10.78 -14.55 1.60
CA GLY A 29 -11.67 -14.17 2.69
C GLY A 29 -11.37 -12.76 3.17
N ASP A 30 -11.10 -12.58 4.45
CA ASP A 30 -10.69 -11.30 5.01
C ASP A 30 -9.16 -11.13 5.05
N LEU A 31 -8.40 -12.14 4.66
CA LEU A 31 -6.94 -12.07 4.62
C LEU A 31 -6.51 -11.34 3.35
N VAL A 32 -5.71 -10.28 3.52
CA VAL A 32 -5.16 -9.51 2.41
C VAL A 32 -3.65 -9.45 2.53
N TRP A 33 -2.95 -9.63 1.42
CA TRP A 33 -1.50 -9.43 1.37
C TRP A 33 -1.14 -8.80 0.05
N ALA A 34 0.03 -8.15 0.02
CA ALA A 34 0.49 -7.46 -1.17
C ALA A 34 2.00 -7.43 -1.22
N GLU A 35 2.53 -7.37 -2.42
CA GLU A 35 3.93 -7.07 -2.68
C GLU A 35 4.00 -5.81 -3.52
N ALA A 36 4.99 -4.96 -3.22
CA ALA A 36 5.17 -3.70 -3.92
C ALA A 36 6.65 -3.45 -4.22
N ALA A 37 6.92 -2.74 -5.30
CA ALA A 37 8.26 -2.30 -5.67
C ALA A 37 8.16 -1.15 -6.66
N GLY A 38 9.22 -0.36 -6.73
CA GLY A 38 9.35 0.76 -7.65
C GLY A 38 9.76 2.04 -6.93
N GLY A 39 10.22 3.03 -7.68
CA GLY A 39 10.72 4.28 -7.10
C GLY A 39 11.82 3.99 -6.08
N ASP A 40 11.67 4.54 -4.88
CA ASP A 40 12.64 4.37 -3.79
C ASP A 40 12.44 3.09 -2.99
N VAL A 41 11.52 2.22 -3.39
CA VAL A 41 11.21 0.96 -2.72
C VAL A 41 11.70 -0.20 -3.56
N ARG A 42 12.68 -0.95 -3.04
CA ARG A 42 13.18 -2.15 -3.73
C ARG A 42 12.20 -3.30 -3.62
N ARG A 43 11.63 -3.48 -2.43
CA ARG A 43 10.62 -4.51 -2.16
C ARG A 43 9.88 -4.15 -0.89
N CYS A 44 8.56 -4.23 -0.95
CA CYS A 44 7.69 -4.10 0.22
C CYS A 44 6.75 -5.29 0.28
N MET A 45 6.57 -5.85 1.46
CA MET A 45 5.61 -6.93 1.72
C MET A 45 4.63 -6.44 2.77
N LEU A 46 3.34 -6.60 2.50
CA LEU A 46 2.27 -6.19 3.40
C LEU A 46 1.35 -7.39 3.63
N VAL A 47 0.84 -7.51 4.85
CA VAL A 47 -0.15 -8.53 5.18
C VAL A 47 -1.06 -8.02 6.29
N GLY A 48 -2.35 -8.35 6.20
CA GLY A 48 -3.31 -7.94 7.19
C GLY A 48 -4.71 -8.44 6.90
N VAL A 49 -5.69 -7.72 7.41
CA VAL A 49 -7.10 -8.09 7.30
C VAL A 49 -7.92 -6.97 6.69
N CYS A 50 -8.98 -7.36 5.99
CA CYS A 50 -9.95 -6.45 5.38
C CYS A 50 -11.24 -6.50 6.18
N ASP A 51 -11.69 -5.33 6.64
CA ASP A 51 -12.98 -5.19 7.32
C ASP A 51 -14.13 -5.29 6.29
N PRO A 52 -15.38 -5.55 6.72
CA PRO A 52 -16.51 -5.63 5.79
C PRO A 52 -16.72 -4.35 4.95
N ASP A 53 -16.31 -3.19 5.45
CA ASP A 53 -16.43 -1.92 4.72
C ASP A 53 -15.28 -1.68 3.73
N GLY A 54 -14.35 -2.62 3.60
CA GLY A 54 -13.21 -2.50 2.69
C GLY A 54 -11.97 -1.86 3.29
N THR A 55 -12.01 -1.43 4.53
CA THR A 55 -10.83 -0.89 5.22
C THR A 55 -9.82 -2.02 5.47
N ILE A 56 -8.56 -1.79 5.14
CA ILE A 56 -7.49 -2.78 5.27
C ILE A 56 -6.53 -2.34 6.38
N ARG A 57 -6.24 -3.25 7.30
CA ARG A 57 -5.28 -3.03 8.38
C ARG A 57 -4.13 -3.97 8.18
N MET A 58 -2.93 -3.42 7.88
CA MET A 58 -1.78 -4.22 7.50
C MET A 58 -0.53 -3.81 8.26
N GLY A 59 0.35 -4.81 8.48
CA GLY A 59 1.74 -4.54 8.80
C GLY A 59 2.57 -4.61 7.52
N TYR A 60 3.71 -3.92 7.49
CA TYR A 60 4.59 -3.94 6.33
C TYR A 60 6.06 -4.00 6.73
N THR A 61 6.84 -4.57 5.81
CA THR A 61 8.31 -4.55 5.86
C THR A 61 8.80 -4.21 4.47
N MET A 62 9.74 -3.28 4.36
CA MET A 62 10.29 -2.91 3.06
C MET A 62 11.78 -2.66 3.11
N VAL A 63 12.43 -2.85 1.96
CA VAL A 63 13.81 -2.48 1.73
C VAL A 63 13.83 -1.29 0.79
N LEU A 64 14.49 -0.21 1.20
CA LEU A 64 14.58 1.01 0.43
C LEU A 64 15.77 0.97 -0.54
N ALA A 65 15.80 1.92 -1.47
CA ALA A 65 16.86 1.99 -2.49
C ALA A 65 18.26 2.10 -1.88
N ASN A 66 18.39 2.77 -0.72
CA ASN A 66 19.67 2.93 -0.02
C ASN A 66 20.03 1.71 0.85
N GLY A 67 19.22 0.65 0.83
CA GLY A 67 19.45 -0.56 1.62
C GLY A 67 18.88 -0.55 3.03
N GLU A 68 18.29 0.57 3.48
CA GLU A 68 17.64 0.61 4.77
C GLU A 68 16.40 -0.27 4.78
N THR A 69 16.09 -0.86 5.93
CA THR A 69 14.89 -1.66 6.16
C THR A 69 13.90 -0.85 6.98
N ALA A 70 12.68 -0.71 6.49
CA ALA A 70 11.61 -0.01 7.21
C ALA A 70 10.52 -0.99 7.58
N ILE A 71 10.01 -0.86 8.80
CA ILE A 71 8.93 -1.69 9.34
C ILE A 71 7.89 -0.78 9.95
N GLY A 72 6.62 -1.10 9.71
CA GLY A 72 5.53 -0.33 10.27
C GLY A 72 4.17 -0.95 10.00
N ARG A 73 3.15 -0.12 10.11
CA ARG A 73 1.76 -0.51 9.85
C ARG A 73 1.05 0.55 9.04
N CYS A 74 -0.06 0.17 8.41
CA CYS A 74 -0.93 1.14 7.76
C CYS A 74 -2.39 0.73 7.86
N VAL A 75 -3.26 1.72 7.79
CA VAL A 75 -4.71 1.55 7.68
C VAL A 75 -5.11 2.21 6.37
N SER A 76 -5.68 1.43 5.46
CA SER A 76 -6.07 1.88 4.13
C SER A 76 -7.58 1.95 4.04
N THR A 77 -8.12 3.14 3.78
CA THR A 77 -9.56 3.38 3.65
C THR A 77 -9.90 3.60 2.18
N PRO A 78 -10.81 2.79 1.60
CA PRO A 78 -11.13 2.89 0.19
C PRO A 78 -12.09 4.03 -0.12
N ARG A 79 -11.92 4.63 -1.30
CA ARG A 79 -12.86 5.55 -1.91
C ARG A 79 -12.97 5.20 -3.39
N THR A 80 -14.18 5.14 -3.91
CA THR A 80 -14.42 4.85 -5.32
C THR A 80 -14.34 6.15 -6.12
N LEU A 81 -13.51 6.15 -7.16
CA LEU A 81 -13.41 7.27 -8.09
C LEU A 81 -14.55 7.24 -9.10
N ASP A 82 -14.73 8.34 -9.84
CA ASP A 82 -15.83 8.49 -10.79
C ASP A 82 -15.81 7.42 -11.89
N ASP A 83 -14.63 6.91 -12.24
CA ASP A 83 -14.46 5.86 -13.26
C ASP A 83 -14.56 4.44 -12.68
N GLY A 84 -14.88 4.30 -11.40
CA GLY A 84 -15.02 3.00 -10.73
C GLY A 84 -13.75 2.45 -10.13
N ARG A 85 -12.60 3.06 -10.38
CA ARG A 85 -11.34 2.66 -9.74
C ARG A 85 -11.35 3.02 -8.26
N ILE A 86 -10.52 2.32 -7.48
CA ILE A 86 -10.41 2.55 -6.05
C ILE A 86 -9.18 3.43 -5.78
N LEU A 87 -9.38 4.43 -4.91
CA LEU A 87 -8.30 5.20 -4.31
C LEU A 87 -8.21 4.77 -2.85
N LEU A 88 -7.04 4.36 -2.38
CA LEU A 88 -6.81 4.02 -0.99
C LEU A 88 -6.11 5.18 -0.29
N HIS A 89 -6.75 5.69 0.76
CA HIS A 89 -6.18 6.65 1.70
C HIS A 89 -5.44 5.86 2.75
N GLU A 90 -4.12 5.97 2.80
CA GLU A 90 -3.28 5.19 3.70
C GLU A 90 -2.76 6.06 4.84
N GLU A 91 -3.14 5.72 6.06
CA GLU A 91 -2.52 6.28 7.27
C GLU A 91 -1.46 5.28 7.69
N TRP A 92 -0.18 5.70 7.63
CA TRP A 92 0.93 4.82 7.93
C TRP A 92 1.71 5.30 9.15
N GLU A 93 2.29 4.33 9.84
CA GLU A 93 3.20 4.57 10.96
C GLU A 93 4.42 3.68 10.78
N ARG A 94 5.59 4.29 10.80
CA ARG A 94 6.88 3.59 10.69
C ARG A 94 7.48 3.47 12.08
N TYR A 95 7.96 2.27 12.42
CA TYR A 95 8.62 2.01 13.70
C TYR A 95 10.12 2.12 13.59
N GLN A 96 10.71 1.68 12.48
CA GLN A 96 12.14 1.73 12.21
C GLN A 96 12.40 1.95 10.72
N PRO A 97 13.56 2.48 10.32
CA PRO A 97 14.74 2.79 11.15
C PRO A 97 14.54 4.02 12.03
N ARG A 98 13.62 4.89 11.68
CA ARG A 98 13.27 6.07 12.45
C ARG A 98 11.75 6.14 12.60
N PRO A 99 11.21 6.31 13.81
CA PRO A 99 9.76 6.48 13.98
C PRO A 99 9.24 7.64 13.15
N GLY A 100 8.06 7.44 12.57
CA GLY A 100 7.41 8.47 11.76
C GLY A 100 6.00 8.04 11.40
N SER A 101 5.22 9.00 10.92
CA SER A 101 3.85 8.74 10.48
C SER A 101 3.48 9.72 9.38
N GLY A 102 2.43 9.39 8.64
CA GLY A 102 1.94 10.26 7.60
C GLY A 102 0.75 9.65 6.87
N VAL A 103 0.39 10.30 5.78
CA VAL A 103 -0.70 9.89 4.90
C VAL A 103 -0.15 9.80 3.50
N SER A 104 -0.52 8.73 2.81
CA SER A 104 -0.26 8.60 1.38
C SER A 104 -1.51 8.08 0.68
N PHE A 105 -1.51 8.19 -0.63
CA PHE A 105 -2.62 7.71 -1.45
C PHE A 105 -2.07 6.76 -2.50
N ILE A 106 -2.75 5.64 -2.67
CA ILE A 106 -2.47 4.74 -3.79
C ILE A 106 -3.73 4.57 -4.62
N GLU A 107 -3.57 4.57 -5.92
CA GLU A 107 -4.66 4.60 -6.89
C GLU A 107 -4.63 3.33 -7.71
N GLU A 108 -5.79 2.70 -7.88
CA GLU A 108 -5.90 1.51 -8.71
C GLU A 108 -5.46 1.83 -10.13
N THR A 109 -4.60 0.95 -10.71
CA THR A 109 -4.15 1.09 -12.09
C THR A 109 -5.19 0.53 -13.05
N GLU A 110 -5.19 1.05 -14.25
CA GLU A 110 -6.05 0.53 -15.31
C GLU A 110 -5.54 -0.80 -15.88
#